data_23606d648db8dd775851151e8d2da770
#
_entry.id   23606d648db8dd775851151e8d2da770
#
_cell.length_a   1.000
_cell.length_b   1.000
_cell.length_c   1.000
_cell.angle_alpha   90.00
_cell.angle_beta   90.00
_cell.angle_gamma   90.00
#
_symmetry.space_group_name_H-M   'P 1'
#
loop_
_entity.id
_entity.type
_entity.pdbx_description
1 polymer ?
#
loop_
_entity_poly.entity_id
_entity_poly.type
_entity_poly.pdbx_seq_one_letter_code
_entity_poly.pdbx_strand_id
1 'polypeptide(L)'
;MVARTAKLIKDDYQALLKSLGIEHVVLDKSKEGTRGGVRLATMHRVKGLEFPVMILAGVNSKVMPLRLAAVEGDPTARKEHEDRERSLLFVAATRARDQLIVTSWGTPSPFLAGPGRACC
;
A
#
# COMPACT_ATOMS: atom_id res chain seq x y z
N MET A 1 -5.55 0.86 6.92
CA MET A 1 -4.79 1.67 5.95
C MET A 1 -3.46 1.02 5.66
N VAL A 2 -3.13 0.85 4.42
CA VAL A 2 -1.95 0.10 3.98
C VAL A 2 -1.13 0.96 3.02
N ALA A 3 0.20 0.95 3.17
CA ALA A 3 1.10 1.65 2.28
C ALA A 3 2.24 0.74 1.87
N ARG A 4 2.99 1.16 0.85
CA ARG A 4 4.05 0.34 0.27
C ARG A 4 5.24 0.12 1.21
N THR A 5 5.61 1.13 1.99
CA THR A 5 6.80 1.04 2.85
C THR A 5 6.48 1.41 4.29
N ALA A 6 7.29 0.88 5.20
CA ALA A 6 7.19 1.22 6.61
C ALA A 6 7.49 2.70 6.86
N LYS A 7 8.34 3.30 6.03
CA LYS A 7 8.67 4.70 6.15
C LYS A 7 7.44 5.59 5.89
N LEU A 8 6.66 5.27 4.86
CA LEU A 8 5.41 5.98 4.59
C LEU A 8 4.44 5.85 5.75
N ILE A 9 4.32 4.65 6.30
CA ILE A 9 3.45 4.42 7.45
C ILE A 9 3.84 5.31 8.62
N LYS A 10 5.13 5.30 8.95
CA LYS A 10 5.63 5.97 10.14
C LYS A 10 5.70 7.48 9.99
N ASP A 11 6.29 7.94 8.90
CA ASP A 11 6.59 9.36 8.72
C ASP A 11 5.39 10.17 8.26
N ASP A 12 4.55 9.58 7.41
CA ASP A 12 3.43 10.31 6.82
C ASP A 12 2.10 9.98 7.47
N TYR A 13 1.70 8.74 7.45
CA TYR A 13 0.33 8.39 7.84
C TYR A 13 0.12 8.31 9.34
N GLN A 14 1.06 7.72 10.07
CA GLN A 14 0.96 7.68 11.53
C GLN A 14 1.02 9.09 12.12
N ALA A 15 1.92 9.91 11.62
CA ALA A 15 2.05 11.28 12.06
C ALA A 15 0.76 12.08 11.78
N LEU A 16 0.17 11.88 10.61
CA LEU A 16 -1.08 12.55 10.24
C LEU A 16 -2.24 12.14 11.15
N LEU A 17 -2.42 10.83 11.33
CA LEU A 17 -3.51 10.33 12.18
C LEU A 17 -3.36 10.80 13.62
N LYS A 18 -2.12 10.84 14.11
CA LYS A 18 -1.83 11.34 15.43
C LYS A 18 -2.20 12.82 15.56
N SER A 19 -1.85 13.62 14.56
CA SER A 19 -2.16 15.05 14.57
C SER A 19 -3.67 15.33 14.50
N LEU A 20 -4.42 14.42 13.89
CA LEU A 20 -5.88 14.54 13.77
C LEU A 20 -6.62 13.92 14.96
N GLY A 21 -5.91 13.34 15.91
CA GLY A 21 -6.54 12.70 17.06
C GLY A 21 -7.27 11.41 16.73
N ILE A 22 -6.93 10.75 15.62
CA ILE A 22 -7.57 9.50 15.20
C ILE A 22 -6.83 8.32 15.81
N GLU A 23 -7.55 7.47 16.52
CA GLU A 23 -6.98 6.25 17.07
C GLU A 23 -6.46 5.36 15.97
N HIS A 24 -5.24 4.87 16.14
CA HIS A 24 -4.61 4.00 15.15
C HIS A 24 -3.61 3.07 15.84
N VAL A 25 -3.29 1.98 15.16
CA VAL A 25 -2.29 1.03 15.62
C VAL A 25 -1.49 0.55 14.43
N VAL A 26 -0.18 0.48 14.58
CA VAL A 26 0.69 -0.07 13.53
C VAL A 26 0.80 -1.59 13.75
N LEU A 27 0.42 -2.35 12.76
CA LEU A 27 0.51 -3.81 12.80
C LEU A 27 1.95 -4.23 12.55
N ASP A 28 2.50 -4.94 13.51
CA ASP A 28 3.79 -5.59 13.35
C ASP A 28 3.69 -7.02 13.91
N LYS A 29 4.79 -7.75 13.88
CA LYS A 29 4.79 -9.16 14.27
C LYS A 29 4.41 -9.40 15.72
N SER A 30 4.54 -8.38 16.57
CA SER A 30 4.32 -8.52 18.00
C SER A 30 3.00 -7.95 18.50
N LYS A 31 2.28 -7.22 17.65
CA LYS A 31 1.08 -6.49 18.08
C LYS A 31 -0.10 -6.77 17.18
N GLU A 32 -0.56 -7.99 17.18
CA GLU A 32 -1.70 -8.34 16.36
C GLU A 32 -3.03 -7.96 17.00
N GLY A 33 -3.76 -7.10 16.33
CA GLY A 33 -5.20 -7.04 16.35
C GLY A 33 -5.93 -6.81 17.66
N THR A 34 -5.32 -6.24 18.66
CA THR A 34 -5.96 -6.17 19.97
C THR A 34 -6.70 -4.88 20.26
N ARG A 35 -6.58 -3.86 19.40
CA ARG A 35 -7.19 -2.58 19.66
C ARG A 35 -8.00 -2.07 18.49
N GLY A 36 -9.00 -1.25 18.81
CA GLY A 36 -9.78 -0.55 17.80
C GLY A 36 -8.99 0.54 17.10
N GLY A 37 -9.65 1.25 16.20
CA GLY A 37 -9.05 2.33 15.44
C GLY A 37 -8.51 1.87 14.10
N VAL A 38 -7.87 2.80 13.40
CA VAL A 38 -7.30 2.54 12.08
C VAL A 38 -6.06 1.67 12.23
N ARG A 39 -5.99 0.58 11.48
CA ARG A 39 -4.84 -0.29 11.47
C ARG A 39 -3.93 0.09 10.32
N LEU A 40 -2.68 0.41 10.64
CA LEU A 40 -1.67 0.79 9.66
C LEU A 40 -0.72 -0.38 9.44
N ALA A 41 -0.47 -0.72 8.18
CA ALA A 41 0.43 -1.82 7.85
C ALA A 41 1.05 -1.61 6.48
N THR A 42 2.16 -2.28 6.23
CA THR A 42 2.73 -2.35 4.88
C THR A 42 1.97 -3.39 4.06
N MET A 43 2.10 -3.31 2.73
CA MET A 43 1.47 -4.28 1.85
C MET A 43 1.95 -5.70 2.10
N HIS A 44 3.19 -5.88 2.52
CA HIS A 44 3.72 -7.20 2.84
C HIS A 44 3.08 -7.77 4.12
N ARG A 45 2.79 -6.92 5.08
CA ARG A 45 2.29 -7.34 6.39
C ARG A 45 0.86 -7.85 6.35
N VAL A 46 0.05 -7.38 5.40
CA VAL A 46 -1.36 -7.76 5.33
C VAL A 46 -1.61 -9.08 4.60
N LYS A 47 -0.57 -9.70 4.09
CA LYS A 47 -0.70 -11.00 3.44
C LYS A 47 -1.29 -12.02 4.43
N GLY A 48 -2.36 -12.68 4.00
CA GLY A 48 -3.06 -13.64 4.86
C GLY A 48 -4.09 -13.03 5.80
N LEU A 49 -4.20 -11.72 5.85
CA LEU A 49 -5.20 -11.03 6.65
C LEU A 49 -6.37 -10.59 5.78
N GLU A 50 -7.48 -10.25 6.43
CA GLU A 50 -8.67 -9.78 5.72
C GLU A 50 -9.30 -8.65 6.52
N PHE A 51 -9.81 -7.64 5.81
CA PHE A 51 -10.40 -6.47 6.43
C PHE A 51 -11.71 -6.09 5.75
N PRO A 52 -12.73 -5.66 6.50
CA PRO A 52 -13.98 -5.19 5.88
C PRO A 52 -13.73 -4.02 4.94
N VAL A 53 -12.95 -3.04 5.37
CA VAL A 53 -12.61 -1.87 4.57
C VAL A 53 -11.10 -1.73 4.52
N MET A 54 -10.56 -1.63 3.32
CA MET A 54 -9.13 -1.46 3.10
C MET A 54 -8.87 -0.16 2.38
N ILE A 55 -7.92 0.62 2.88
CA ILE A 55 -7.44 1.82 2.20
C ILE A 55 -6.00 1.58 1.78
N LEU A 56 -5.77 1.53 0.48
CA LEU A 56 -4.42 1.49 -0.08
C LEU A 56 -3.98 2.94 -0.31
N ALA A 57 -3.12 3.43 0.55
CA ALA A 57 -2.76 4.83 0.58
C ALA A 57 -1.48 5.13 -0.19
N GLY A 58 -1.51 6.21 -0.97
CA GLY A 58 -0.33 6.69 -1.64
C GLY A 58 0.18 5.81 -2.76
N VAL A 59 -0.72 5.24 -3.57
CA VAL A 59 -0.33 4.41 -4.71
C VAL A 59 0.07 5.34 -5.86
N ASN A 60 1.23 5.95 -5.71
CA ASN A 60 1.75 6.96 -6.63
C ASN A 60 2.81 6.36 -7.55
N SER A 61 3.06 7.04 -8.68
CA SER A 61 4.03 6.54 -9.67
C SER A 61 5.44 6.39 -9.13
N LYS A 62 5.81 7.16 -8.11
CA LYS A 62 7.14 7.07 -7.50
C LYS A 62 7.22 6.01 -6.41
N VAL A 63 6.09 5.44 -6.02
CA VAL A 63 5.99 4.47 -4.95
C VAL A 63 5.70 3.06 -5.47
N MET A 64 4.88 2.96 -6.49
CA MET A 64 4.52 1.69 -7.11
C MET A 64 4.70 1.75 -8.62
N PRO A 65 5.62 1.01 -9.21
CA PRO A 65 6.57 0.13 -8.53
C PRO A 65 7.65 0.91 -7.80
N LEU A 66 8.11 0.36 -6.70
CA LEU A 66 9.21 0.95 -5.93
C LEU A 66 10.48 0.92 -6.77
N ARG A 67 11.16 2.04 -6.88
CA ARG A 67 12.37 2.12 -7.68
C ARG A 67 13.57 1.58 -6.91
N LEU A 68 14.26 0.63 -7.51
CA LEU A 68 15.46 0.05 -6.95
C LEU A 68 16.61 0.25 -7.93
N ALA A 69 17.65 0.93 -7.49
CA ALA A 69 18.82 1.19 -8.32
C ALA A 69 19.45 -0.10 -8.86
N ALA A 70 19.39 -1.18 -8.09
CA ALA A 70 19.99 -2.45 -8.47
C ALA A 70 19.37 -3.07 -9.72
N VAL A 71 18.13 -2.71 -10.09
CA VAL A 71 17.46 -3.30 -11.24
C VAL A 71 17.29 -2.34 -12.40
N GLU A 72 17.63 -1.07 -12.24
CA GLU A 72 17.36 -0.07 -13.26
C GLU A 72 18.12 -0.29 -14.57
N GLY A 73 19.32 -0.84 -14.50
CA GLY A 73 20.15 -1.08 -15.68
C GLY A 73 19.88 -2.40 -16.38
N ASP A 74 19.02 -3.25 -15.85
CA ASP A 74 18.76 -4.58 -16.39
C ASP A 74 17.27 -4.71 -16.75
N PRO A 75 16.91 -4.75 -18.05
CA PRO A 75 15.51 -4.86 -18.46
C PRO A 75 14.78 -6.08 -17.91
N THR A 76 15.48 -7.24 -17.83
CA THR A 76 14.87 -8.45 -17.31
C THR A 76 14.60 -8.34 -15.82
N ALA A 77 15.58 -7.87 -15.05
CA ALA A 77 15.42 -7.70 -13.62
C ALA A 77 14.34 -6.66 -13.31
N ARG A 78 14.27 -5.60 -14.11
CA ARG A 78 13.24 -4.58 -13.94
C ARG A 78 11.84 -5.13 -14.19
N LYS A 79 11.69 -5.94 -15.23
CA LYS A 79 10.39 -6.56 -15.51
C LYS A 79 9.96 -7.48 -14.38
N GLU A 80 10.86 -8.30 -13.88
CA GLU A 80 10.58 -9.18 -12.76
C GLU A 80 10.20 -8.41 -11.51
N HIS A 81 10.88 -7.29 -11.26
CA HIS A 81 10.56 -6.43 -10.14
C HIS A 81 9.17 -5.82 -10.29
N GLU A 82 8.83 -5.32 -11.47
CA GLU A 82 7.51 -4.77 -11.72
C GLU A 82 6.42 -5.82 -11.54
N ASP A 83 6.65 -7.04 -11.99
CA ASP A 83 5.68 -8.12 -11.82
C ASP A 83 5.47 -8.46 -10.34
N ARG A 84 6.53 -8.47 -9.55
CA ARG A 84 6.42 -8.68 -8.11
C ARG A 84 5.66 -7.55 -7.42
N GLU A 85 5.93 -6.30 -7.83
CA GLU A 85 5.24 -5.14 -7.26
C GLU A 85 3.76 -5.14 -7.62
N ARG A 86 3.44 -5.51 -8.85
CA ARG A 86 2.04 -5.63 -9.29
C ARG A 86 1.32 -6.72 -8.50
N SER A 87 1.96 -7.85 -8.30
CA SER A 87 1.39 -8.94 -7.50
C SER A 87 1.17 -8.54 -6.06
N LEU A 88 2.10 -7.79 -5.50
CA LEU A 88 1.99 -7.28 -4.14
C LEU A 88 0.78 -6.36 -3.99
N LEU A 89 0.61 -5.45 -4.93
CA LEU A 89 -0.55 -4.56 -4.94
C LEU A 89 -1.86 -5.35 -5.06
N PHE A 90 -1.89 -6.33 -5.95
CA PHE A 90 -3.06 -7.18 -6.15
C PHE A 90 -3.41 -7.95 -4.87
N VAL A 91 -2.43 -8.56 -4.23
CA VAL A 91 -2.67 -9.30 -3.00
C VAL A 91 -3.19 -8.37 -1.91
N ALA A 92 -2.60 -7.17 -1.77
CA ALA A 92 -3.08 -6.20 -0.79
C ALA A 92 -4.52 -5.78 -1.07
N ALA A 93 -4.84 -5.51 -2.34
CA ALA A 93 -6.18 -5.12 -2.73
C ALA A 93 -7.22 -6.20 -2.43
N THR A 94 -6.87 -7.46 -2.62
CA THR A 94 -7.78 -8.58 -2.37
C THR A 94 -7.99 -8.87 -0.90
N ARG A 95 -7.30 -8.19 0.00
CA ARG A 95 -7.56 -8.30 1.44
C ARG A 95 -8.79 -7.51 1.89
N ALA A 96 -9.34 -6.69 1.00
CA ALA A 96 -10.58 -5.99 1.29
C ALA A 96 -11.76 -6.93 1.07
N ARG A 97 -12.56 -7.13 2.12
CA ARG A 97 -13.74 -8.00 2.02
C ARG A 97 -14.93 -7.27 1.41
N ASP A 98 -15.19 -6.06 1.86
CA ASP A 98 -16.39 -5.33 1.47
C ASP A 98 -16.10 -4.09 0.64
N GLN A 99 -15.07 -3.33 0.96
CA GLN A 99 -14.78 -2.08 0.28
C GLN A 99 -13.28 -1.84 0.18
N LEU A 100 -12.86 -1.45 -1.01
CA LEU A 100 -11.47 -1.06 -1.27
C LEU A 100 -11.43 0.40 -1.70
N ILE A 101 -10.62 1.18 -1.01
CA ILE A 101 -10.38 2.58 -1.35
C ILE A 101 -8.90 2.72 -1.69
N VAL A 102 -8.60 3.26 -2.87
CA VAL A 102 -7.23 3.49 -3.30
C VAL A 102 -7.01 4.99 -3.41
N THR A 103 -5.98 5.50 -2.75
CA THR A 103 -5.64 6.91 -2.82
C THR A 103 -4.31 7.12 -3.52
N SER A 104 -4.20 8.22 -4.23
CA SER A 104 -2.95 8.68 -4.80
C SER A 104 -2.97 10.20 -4.83
N TRP A 105 -1.78 10.80 -4.84
CA TRP A 105 -1.69 12.24 -5.06
C TRP A 105 -0.47 12.50 -5.92
N GLY A 106 -0.57 13.54 -6.76
CA GLY A 106 0.37 13.72 -7.84
C GLY A 106 0.02 12.76 -8.97
N THR A 107 1.02 12.12 -9.56
CA THR A 107 0.81 11.15 -10.63
C THR A 107 0.50 9.76 -10.06
N PRO A 108 -0.67 9.17 -10.36
CA PRO A 108 -0.97 7.82 -9.89
C PRO A 108 -0.02 6.77 -10.44
N SER A 109 0.08 5.64 -9.75
CA SER A 109 0.87 4.51 -10.21
C SER A 109 0.35 4.02 -11.57
N PRO A 110 1.24 3.62 -12.49
CA PRO A 110 0.80 3.02 -13.74
C PRO A 110 -0.01 1.74 -13.56
N PHE A 111 0.11 1.09 -12.42
CA PHE A 111 -0.69 -0.10 -12.13
C PHE A 111 -2.18 0.19 -11.97
N LEU A 112 -2.54 1.45 -11.71
CA LEU A 112 -3.93 1.87 -11.59
C LEU A 112 -4.54 2.21 -12.94
N ALA A 113 -3.71 2.46 -13.95
CA ALA A 113 -4.15 2.87 -15.28
C ALA A 113 -4.30 1.64 -16.18
N GLY A 114 -5.29 0.81 -15.88
CA GLY A 114 -5.58 -0.33 -16.74
C GLY A 114 -6.14 0.11 -18.08
N PRO A 115 -6.10 -0.75 -19.10
CA PRO A 115 -6.65 -0.44 -20.42
C PRO A 115 -8.13 -0.08 -20.32
N GLY A 116 -8.50 1.01 -20.96
CA GLY A 116 -9.89 1.44 -21.04
C GLY A 116 -10.50 1.91 -19.73
N ARG A 117 -9.67 2.21 -18.72
CA ARG A 117 -10.20 2.65 -17.48
C ARG A 117 -10.21 4.10 -17.28
N ALA A 118 -11.36 4.58 -16.94
CA ALA A 118 -11.48 5.89 -16.35
C ALA A 118 -11.18 5.78 -14.87
N CYS A 119 -10.47 6.72 -14.34
CA CYS A 119 -10.26 6.80 -12.94
C CYS A 119 -11.54 7.20 -12.24
N CYS A 120 -11.76 6.65 -11.13
CA CYS A 120 -12.89 7.04 -10.31
C CYS A 120 -12.47 7.92 -9.19
#